data_992fc056532348a00a75f06cb11455aa
#
_entry.id   992fc056532348a00a75f06cb11455aa
#
_cell.length_a   1.000
_cell.length_b   1.000
_cell.length_c   1.000
_cell.angle_alpha   90.00
_cell.angle_beta   90.00
_cell.angle_gamma   90.00
#
_symmetry.space_group_name_H-M   'P 1'
#
loop_
_entity.id
_entity.type
_entity.pdbx_description
1 polymer ?
#
loop_
_entity_poly.entity_id
_entity_poly.type
_entity_poly.pdbx_seq_one_letter_code
_entity_poly.pdbx_strand_id
1 'polypeptide(L)'
;MPRRMIETNITEEDIKLEGSLRPQTLDDYIGQSKIKENLKVYITAAKQRGDALDHVLFYGPPGLGKTTLAGIIANEMGVHMKVTSGPAIEKPGEMAAILNNLEEGDLLFVDEIHRLNRQVEEVLYPAMEDYCIDIMIGKGSSARSVRLELPKFTLVGATTRAGLLTAPLRDRFGMIHHLEFYTIEELQQIIMHSARILDVEIEPAGAKEMAEEAAVHRDWRTGS
;
A
#
# COMPACT_ATOMS: atom_id res chain seq x y z
N MET A 1 -24.08 10.30 37.07
CA MET A 1 -23.31 9.31 36.27
C MET A 1 -22.25 10.06 35.47
N PRO A 2 -20.94 9.86 35.69
CA PRO A 2 -19.93 10.58 34.94
C PRO A 2 -19.86 10.08 33.51
N ARG A 3 -20.01 10.98 32.54
CA ARG A 3 -19.69 10.73 31.14
C ARG A 3 -18.19 10.40 31.05
N ARG A 4 -17.82 9.19 30.66
CA ARG A 4 -16.47 8.88 30.20
C ARG A 4 -16.23 9.70 28.92
N MET A 5 -15.43 10.76 29.00
CA MET A 5 -14.81 11.36 27.84
C MET A 5 -13.78 10.35 27.31
N ILE A 6 -14.01 9.84 26.13
CA ILE A 6 -12.99 9.10 25.38
C ILE A 6 -12.05 10.20 24.88
N GLU A 7 -10.88 10.29 25.48
CA GLU A 7 -9.80 11.13 24.96
C GLU A 7 -9.31 10.49 23.65
N THR A 8 -9.47 11.22 22.56
CA THR A 8 -9.06 10.82 21.21
C THR A 8 -7.60 11.15 20.90
N ASN A 9 -6.76 11.33 21.89
CA ASN A 9 -5.34 11.54 21.67
C ASN A 9 -4.65 10.19 21.53
N ILE A 10 -4.28 9.85 20.29
CA ILE A 10 -3.44 8.70 19.98
C ILE A 10 -2.11 8.88 20.72
N THR A 11 -1.78 7.97 21.62
CA THR A 11 -0.53 7.99 22.37
C THR A 11 0.59 7.32 21.58
N GLU A 12 1.85 7.59 21.96
CA GLU A 12 3.00 6.86 21.36
C GLU A 12 2.93 5.34 21.62
N GLU A 13 2.29 4.93 22.72
CA GLU A 13 2.04 3.53 23.05
C GLU A 13 1.01 2.92 22.10
N ASP A 14 -0.05 3.66 21.77
CA ASP A 14 -1.06 3.22 20.78
C ASP A 14 -0.43 3.02 19.39
N ILE A 15 0.46 3.92 18.96
CA ILE A 15 1.17 3.81 17.68
C ILE A 15 2.09 2.58 17.66
N LYS A 16 2.82 2.32 18.76
CA LYS A 16 3.67 1.14 18.87
C LYS A 16 2.85 -0.14 18.89
N LEU A 17 1.72 -0.12 19.60
CA LEU A 17 0.82 -1.25 19.70
C LEU A 17 0.18 -1.56 18.33
N GLU A 18 -0.30 -0.55 17.63
CA GLU A 18 -0.85 -0.69 16.28
C GLU A 18 0.20 -1.23 15.30
N GLY A 19 1.46 -0.78 15.41
CA GLY A 19 2.57 -1.32 14.64
C GLY A 19 2.86 -2.79 14.93
N SER A 20 2.71 -3.23 16.19
CA SER A 20 2.92 -4.63 16.59
C SER A 20 1.78 -5.57 16.14
N LEU A 21 0.58 -5.03 15.91
CA LEU A 21 -0.58 -5.80 15.42
C LEU A 21 -0.51 -6.07 13.92
N ARG A 22 0.27 -5.29 13.17
CA ARG A 22 0.38 -5.46 11.71
C ARG A 22 1.37 -6.58 11.38
N PRO A 23 0.98 -7.55 10.54
CA PRO A 23 1.90 -8.59 10.09
C PRO A 23 3.09 -7.95 9.36
N GLN A 24 4.28 -8.48 9.63
CA GLN A 24 5.54 -7.98 9.08
C GLN A 24 6.06 -8.84 7.92
N THR A 25 5.60 -10.07 7.81
CA THR A 25 6.00 -11.03 6.77
C THR A 25 4.79 -11.57 6.02
N LEU A 26 5.02 -12.15 4.84
CA LEU A 26 3.98 -12.84 4.09
C LEU A 26 3.44 -14.05 4.86
N ASP A 27 4.26 -14.71 5.65
CA ASP A 27 3.82 -15.89 6.42
C ASP A 27 2.89 -15.50 7.58
N ASP A 28 3.08 -14.32 8.18
CA ASP A 28 2.23 -13.80 9.25
C ASP A 28 0.89 -13.22 8.73
N TYR A 29 0.84 -12.88 7.45
CA TYR A 29 -0.34 -12.28 6.85
C TYR A 29 -1.43 -13.33 6.62
N ILE A 30 -2.60 -13.11 7.21
CA ILE A 30 -3.75 -14.01 7.10
C ILE A 30 -4.61 -13.60 5.90
N GLY A 31 -5.07 -14.59 5.14
CA GLY A 31 -5.90 -14.38 3.95
C GLY A 31 -5.12 -14.06 2.67
N GLN A 32 -5.84 -13.75 1.60
CA GLN A 32 -5.28 -13.38 0.28
C GLN A 32 -4.28 -14.41 -0.27
N SER A 33 -4.56 -15.70 -0.13
CA SER A 33 -3.59 -16.79 -0.38
C SER A 33 -2.95 -16.74 -1.76
N LYS A 34 -3.74 -16.46 -2.81
CA LYS A 34 -3.22 -16.34 -4.19
C LYS A 34 -2.26 -15.17 -4.36
N ILE A 35 -2.57 -14.03 -3.73
CA ILE A 35 -1.71 -12.85 -3.76
C ILE A 35 -0.40 -13.15 -3.04
N LYS A 36 -0.47 -13.78 -1.87
CA LYS A 36 0.72 -14.20 -1.09
C LYS A 36 1.64 -15.11 -1.90
N GLU A 37 1.10 -16.14 -2.53
CA GLU A 37 1.85 -17.08 -3.35
C GLU A 37 2.54 -16.35 -4.51
N ASN A 38 1.82 -15.49 -5.23
CA ASN A 38 2.38 -14.71 -6.33
C ASN A 38 3.47 -13.77 -5.83
N LEU A 39 3.23 -12.98 -4.78
CA LEU A 39 4.22 -12.07 -4.22
C LEU A 39 5.48 -12.81 -3.77
N LYS A 40 5.34 -13.98 -3.15
CA LYS A 40 6.48 -14.80 -2.73
C LYS A 40 7.37 -15.21 -3.90
N VAL A 41 6.78 -15.57 -5.02
CA VAL A 41 7.53 -15.91 -6.25
C VAL A 41 8.26 -14.69 -6.81
N TYR A 42 7.57 -13.57 -6.98
CA TYR A 42 8.15 -12.34 -7.55
C TYR A 42 9.24 -11.75 -6.65
N ILE A 43 9.02 -11.69 -5.34
CA ILE A 43 10.00 -11.21 -4.36
C ILE A 43 11.25 -12.10 -4.38
N THR A 44 11.07 -13.42 -4.38
CA THR A 44 12.19 -14.36 -4.43
C THR A 44 13.01 -14.16 -5.72
N ALA A 45 12.33 -14.04 -6.86
CA ALA A 45 13.00 -13.82 -8.15
C ALA A 45 13.74 -12.47 -8.20
N ALA A 46 13.14 -11.39 -7.69
CA ALA A 46 13.78 -10.08 -7.63
C ALA A 46 15.03 -10.10 -6.74
N LYS A 47 14.94 -10.71 -5.55
CA LYS A 47 16.09 -10.87 -4.64
C LYS A 47 17.22 -11.70 -5.26
N GLN A 48 16.91 -12.76 -5.99
CA GLN A 48 17.93 -13.59 -6.67
C GLN A 48 18.66 -12.83 -7.77
N ARG A 49 17.98 -11.90 -8.46
CA ARG A 49 18.58 -11.04 -9.47
C ARG A 49 19.31 -9.83 -8.88
N GLY A 50 19.09 -9.50 -7.61
CA GLY A 50 19.57 -8.26 -6.99
C GLY A 50 18.90 -7.01 -7.58
N ASP A 51 17.64 -7.12 -7.98
CA ASP A 51 16.89 -6.08 -8.68
C ASP A 51 15.71 -5.57 -7.81
N ALA A 52 15.19 -4.38 -8.12
CA ALA A 52 13.94 -3.92 -7.55
C ALA A 52 12.79 -4.83 -8.00
N LEU A 53 11.75 -4.91 -7.19
CA LEU A 53 10.51 -5.61 -7.54
C LEU A 53 9.77 -4.84 -8.65
N ASP A 54 9.09 -5.53 -9.54
CA ASP A 54 8.19 -4.89 -10.50
C ASP A 54 7.09 -4.09 -9.79
N HIS A 55 6.58 -3.04 -10.45
CA HIS A 55 5.52 -2.21 -9.88
C HIS A 55 4.25 -3.00 -9.65
N VAL A 56 3.60 -2.75 -8.50
CA VAL A 56 2.43 -3.52 -8.02
C VAL A 56 1.22 -2.61 -7.86
N LEU A 57 0.07 -3.02 -8.36
CA LEU A 57 -1.20 -2.40 -8.11
C LEU A 57 -2.09 -3.30 -7.24
N PHE A 58 -2.50 -2.79 -6.09
CA PHE A 58 -3.53 -3.41 -5.26
C PHE A 58 -4.86 -2.68 -5.45
N TYR A 59 -5.92 -3.42 -5.77
CA TYR A 59 -7.25 -2.83 -5.83
C TYR A 59 -8.27 -3.68 -5.07
N GLY A 60 -9.32 -3.04 -4.61
CA GLY A 60 -10.39 -3.66 -3.84
C GLY A 60 -10.92 -2.74 -2.74
N PRO A 61 -11.96 -3.16 -2.01
CA PRO A 61 -12.58 -2.37 -0.97
C PRO A 61 -11.59 -1.81 0.06
N PRO A 62 -11.91 -0.72 0.76
CA PRO A 62 -11.07 -0.19 1.83
C PRO A 62 -10.98 -1.18 3.00
N GLY A 63 -9.92 -1.07 3.79
CA GLY A 63 -9.74 -1.88 5.00
C GLY A 63 -9.24 -3.32 4.77
N LEU A 64 -8.87 -3.70 3.54
CA LEU A 64 -8.41 -5.05 3.22
C LEU A 64 -6.87 -5.24 3.33
N GLY A 65 -6.15 -4.28 3.90
CA GLY A 65 -4.73 -4.44 4.16
C GLY A 65 -3.80 -4.10 2.99
N LYS A 66 -4.21 -3.26 2.02
CA LYS A 66 -3.36 -2.82 0.90
C LYS A 66 -2.05 -2.18 1.39
N THR A 67 -2.14 -1.28 2.37
CA THR A 67 -0.96 -0.65 3.00
C THR A 67 -0.09 -1.66 3.76
N THR A 68 -0.73 -2.60 4.44
CA THR A 68 -0.04 -3.69 5.16
C THR A 68 0.75 -4.57 4.20
N LEU A 69 0.15 -4.96 3.07
CA LEU A 69 0.86 -5.74 2.03
C LEU A 69 2.05 -4.98 1.44
N ALA A 70 1.91 -3.66 1.22
CA ALA A 70 3.03 -2.83 0.77
C ALA A 70 4.18 -2.82 1.80
N GLY A 71 3.86 -2.70 3.10
CA GLY A 71 4.84 -2.79 4.18
C GLY A 71 5.53 -4.14 4.24
N ILE A 72 4.79 -5.23 4.07
CA ILE A 72 5.34 -6.58 4.00
C ILE A 72 6.30 -6.73 2.82
N ILE A 73 5.94 -6.23 1.64
CA ILE A 73 6.83 -6.24 0.46
C ILE A 73 8.15 -5.53 0.78
N ALA A 74 8.08 -4.34 1.37
CA ALA A 74 9.28 -3.58 1.75
C ALA A 74 10.15 -4.35 2.75
N ASN A 75 9.56 -4.96 3.77
CA ASN A 75 10.26 -5.77 4.75
C ASN A 75 10.91 -7.02 4.12
N GLU A 76 10.17 -7.74 3.29
CA GLU A 76 10.67 -8.93 2.59
C GLU A 76 11.80 -8.58 1.61
N MET A 77 11.72 -7.43 0.94
CA MET A 77 12.78 -6.93 0.06
C MET A 77 13.96 -6.31 0.83
N GLY A 78 13.78 -5.98 2.12
CA GLY A 78 14.81 -5.32 2.95
C GLY A 78 15.06 -3.86 2.56
N VAL A 79 14.02 -3.13 2.14
CA VAL A 79 14.10 -1.75 1.66
C VAL A 79 13.18 -0.82 2.47
N HIS A 80 13.40 0.48 2.36
CA HIS A 80 12.54 1.46 3.01
C HIS A 80 11.25 1.68 2.20
N MET A 81 10.16 1.96 2.92
CA MET A 81 8.89 2.33 2.32
C MET A 81 8.59 3.81 2.58
N LYS A 82 8.38 4.57 1.52
CA LYS A 82 7.79 5.91 1.59
C LYS A 82 6.30 5.82 1.29
N VAL A 83 5.49 6.51 2.09
CA VAL A 83 4.03 6.48 1.99
C VAL A 83 3.52 7.86 1.61
N THR A 84 2.66 7.89 0.61
CA THR A 84 1.92 9.09 0.20
C THR A 84 0.53 8.70 -0.31
N SER A 85 -0.24 9.67 -0.75
CA SER A 85 -1.56 9.42 -1.36
C SER A 85 -1.78 10.30 -2.59
N GLY A 86 -2.63 9.86 -3.49
CA GLY A 86 -3.00 10.63 -4.68
C GLY A 86 -3.46 12.06 -4.34
N PRO A 87 -4.40 12.25 -3.39
CA PRO A 87 -4.84 13.58 -2.97
C PRO A 87 -3.78 14.48 -2.36
N ALA A 88 -2.72 13.91 -1.79
CA ALA A 88 -1.63 14.66 -1.17
C ALA A 88 -0.64 15.27 -2.17
N ILE A 89 -0.70 14.84 -3.44
CA ILE A 89 0.21 15.29 -4.51
C ILE A 89 -0.57 16.11 -5.51
N GLU A 90 -0.44 17.43 -5.42
CA GLU A 90 -1.18 18.35 -6.28
C GLU A 90 -0.39 18.77 -7.51
N LYS A 91 0.94 18.79 -7.43
CA LYS A 91 1.82 19.34 -8.47
C LYS A 91 2.85 18.32 -8.95
N PRO A 92 3.19 18.34 -10.24
CA PRO A 92 4.24 17.49 -10.82
C PRO A 92 5.58 17.58 -10.08
N GLY A 93 5.97 18.77 -9.62
CA GLY A 93 7.21 18.99 -8.88
C GLY A 93 7.25 18.30 -7.52
N GLU A 94 6.11 18.10 -6.87
CA GLU A 94 6.02 17.35 -5.62
C GLU A 94 6.30 15.86 -5.84
N MET A 95 5.72 15.28 -6.88
CA MET A 95 6.01 13.91 -7.29
C MET A 95 7.47 13.75 -7.69
N ALA A 96 8.01 14.66 -8.48
CA ALA A 96 9.42 14.64 -8.86
C ALA A 96 10.35 14.71 -7.64
N ALA A 97 10.02 15.53 -6.64
CA ALA A 97 10.79 15.62 -5.40
C ALA A 97 10.74 14.31 -4.59
N ILE A 98 9.57 13.68 -4.49
CA ILE A 98 9.42 12.38 -3.82
C ILE A 98 10.29 11.34 -4.50
N LEU A 99 10.21 11.22 -5.83
CA LEU A 99 10.98 10.25 -6.62
C LEU A 99 12.49 10.46 -6.51
N ASN A 100 12.94 11.72 -6.57
CA ASN A 100 14.35 12.07 -6.46
C ASN A 100 14.96 11.79 -5.07
N ASN A 101 14.12 11.67 -4.04
CA ASN A 101 14.53 11.35 -2.67
C ASN A 101 14.44 9.85 -2.35
N LEU A 102 14.18 8.98 -3.32
CA LEU A 102 14.23 7.53 -3.15
C LEU A 102 15.68 7.04 -3.22
N GLU A 103 15.95 5.97 -2.52
CA GLU A 103 17.20 5.22 -2.60
C GLU A 103 17.02 3.97 -3.47
N GLU A 104 18.12 3.32 -3.83
CA GLU A 104 18.10 2.11 -4.66
C GLU A 104 17.26 0.99 -4.00
N GLY A 105 16.27 0.52 -4.72
CA GLY A 105 15.35 -0.52 -4.27
C GLY A 105 14.18 -0.04 -3.41
N ASP A 106 14.13 1.23 -2.99
CA ASP A 106 13.04 1.77 -2.16
C ASP A 106 11.66 1.48 -2.75
N LEU A 107 10.68 1.36 -1.87
CA LEU A 107 9.28 1.21 -2.21
C LEU A 107 8.53 2.53 -1.98
N LEU A 108 7.87 3.03 -3.03
CA LEU A 108 6.93 4.15 -2.92
C LEU A 108 5.50 3.63 -2.91
N PHE A 109 4.80 3.78 -1.79
CA PHE A 109 3.39 3.46 -1.68
C PHE A 109 2.53 4.70 -1.91
N VAL A 110 1.60 4.62 -2.88
CA VAL A 110 0.65 5.69 -3.20
C VAL A 110 -0.77 5.19 -3.00
N ASP A 111 -1.40 5.60 -1.90
CA ASP A 111 -2.80 5.30 -1.65
C ASP A 111 -3.73 6.17 -2.51
N GLU A 112 -4.93 5.68 -2.83
CA GLU A 112 -5.87 6.35 -3.72
C GLU A 112 -5.20 6.87 -5.02
N ILE A 113 -4.33 6.07 -5.62
CA ILE A 113 -3.51 6.47 -6.78
C ILE A 113 -4.36 6.97 -7.95
N HIS A 114 -5.62 6.53 -8.07
CA HIS A 114 -6.58 6.98 -9.06
C HIS A 114 -6.97 8.47 -8.93
N ARG A 115 -6.62 9.10 -7.80
CA ARG A 115 -6.87 10.53 -7.55
C ARG A 115 -5.71 11.45 -7.92
N LEU A 116 -4.64 10.91 -8.45
CA LEU A 116 -3.59 11.72 -9.05
C LEU A 116 -4.16 12.50 -10.24
N ASN A 117 -3.80 13.77 -10.34
CA ASN A 117 -4.15 14.53 -11.53
C ASN A 117 -3.25 14.12 -12.71
N ARG A 118 -3.70 14.39 -13.94
CA ARG A 118 -3.01 13.98 -15.16
C ARG A 118 -1.58 14.45 -15.25
N GLN A 119 -1.28 15.67 -14.80
CA GLN A 119 0.07 16.23 -14.88
C GLN A 119 1.04 15.49 -13.95
N VAL A 120 0.56 15.04 -12.79
CA VAL A 120 1.34 14.23 -11.86
C VAL A 120 1.53 12.80 -12.41
N GLU A 121 0.49 12.21 -13.00
CA GLU A 121 0.62 10.91 -13.68
C GLU A 121 1.68 10.93 -14.77
N GLU A 122 1.75 12.02 -15.56
CA GLU A 122 2.72 12.18 -16.66
C GLU A 122 4.19 12.16 -16.15
N VAL A 123 4.44 12.55 -14.90
CA VAL A 123 5.77 12.39 -14.26
C VAL A 123 6.07 10.93 -13.92
N LEU A 124 5.03 10.15 -13.55
CA LEU A 124 5.21 8.75 -13.19
C LEU A 124 5.54 7.86 -14.39
N TYR A 125 5.07 8.17 -15.58
CA TYR A 125 5.26 7.30 -16.75
C TYR A 125 6.75 7.01 -17.04
N PRO A 126 7.61 8.01 -17.27
CA PRO A 126 9.02 7.73 -17.49
C PRO A 126 9.73 7.23 -16.24
N ALA A 127 9.26 7.61 -15.04
CA ALA A 127 9.81 7.13 -13.79
C ALA A 127 9.60 5.61 -13.61
N MET A 128 8.44 5.09 -13.99
CA MET A 128 8.11 3.67 -13.90
C MET A 128 8.78 2.83 -15.00
N GLU A 129 8.88 3.37 -16.22
CA GLU A 129 9.41 2.63 -17.37
C GLU A 129 10.94 2.66 -17.42
N ASP A 130 11.51 3.87 -17.32
CA ASP A 130 12.92 4.13 -17.60
C ASP A 130 13.70 4.62 -16.36
N TYR A 131 13.08 4.69 -15.20
CA TYR A 131 13.69 5.25 -13.98
C TYR A 131 14.30 6.62 -14.22
N CYS A 132 13.54 7.52 -14.82
CA CYS A 132 13.94 8.89 -15.07
C CYS A 132 12.76 9.86 -14.95
N ILE A 133 13.07 11.13 -14.76
CA ILE A 133 12.11 12.24 -14.81
C ILE A 133 12.63 13.34 -15.71
N ASP A 134 11.71 14.00 -16.43
CA ASP A 134 12.02 15.14 -17.25
C ASP A 134 11.66 16.43 -16.50
N ILE A 135 12.66 17.29 -16.25
CA ILE A 135 12.50 18.57 -15.54
C ILE A 135 12.70 19.72 -16.49
N MET A 136 11.79 20.68 -16.48
CA MET A 136 11.94 21.94 -17.22
C MET A 136 12.80 22.92 -16.44
N ILE A 137 13.93 23.31 -17.02
CA ILE A 137 14.85 24.31 -16.46
C ILE A 137 14.83 25.56 -17.34
N GLY A 138 14.73 26.73 -16.69
CA GLY A 138 14.66 28.03 -17.38
C GLY A 138 13.24 28.55 -17.54
N LYS A 139 13.12 29.73 -18.10
CA LYS A 139 11.83 30.41 -18.35
C LYS A 139 11.76 30.94 -19.79
N GLY A 140 10.58 30.96 -20.35
CA GLY A 140 10.32 31.48 -21.70
C GLY A 140 11.09 30.73 -22.80
N SER A 141 11.69 31.45 -23.72
CA SER A 141 12.44 30.90 -24.87
C SER A 141 13.74 30.17 -24.51
N SER A 142 14.23 30.31 -23.26
CA SER A 142 15.39 29.57 -22.74
C SER A 142 15.02 28.31 -21.95
N ALA A 143 13.76 27.97 -21.86
CA ALA A 143 13.33 26.75 -21.19
C ALA A 143 13.81 25.52 -21.96
N ARG A 144 14.44 24.59 -21.24
CA ARG A 144 14.90 23.30 -21.78
C ARG A 144 14.51 22.15 -20.84
N SER A 145 14.20 21.02 -21.43
CA SER A 145 13.98 19.79 -20.67
C SER A 145 15.34 19.15 -20.33
N VAL A 146 15.51 18.76 -19.09
CA VAL A 146 16.66 17.99 -18.61
C VAL A 146 16.16 16.69 -18.01
N ARG A 147 16.68 15.57 -18.49
CA ARG A 147 16.37 14.25 -17.97
C ARG A 147 17.27 13.95 -16.78
N LEU A 148 16.67 13.62 -15.65
CA LEU A 148 17.34 13.13 -14.44
C LEU A 148 17.11 11.64 -14.29
N GLU A 149 18.17 10.89 -14.05
CA GLU A 149 18.10 9.48 -13.71
C GLU A 149 17.67 9.32 -12.24
N LEU A 150 16.82 8.33 -11.99
CA LEU A 150 16.35 7.92 -10.67
C LEU A 150 16.99 6.59 -10.29
N PRO A 151 17.19 6.32 -9.00
CA PRO A 151 17.48 4.97 -8.56
C PRO A 151 16.31 4.05 -8.91
N LYS A 152 16.58 2.77 -9.15
CA LYS A 152 15.50 1.79 -9.35
C LYS A 152 14.65 1.69 -8.09
N PHE A 153 13.36 1.72 -8.24
CA PHE A 153 12.40 1.68 -7.14
C PHE A 153 11.17 0.84 -7.52
N THR A 154 10.39 0.48 -6.54
CA THR A 154 9.11 -0.19 -6.73
C THR A 154 7.97 0.77 -6.39
N LEU A 155 7.08 1.03 -7.34
CA LEU A 155 5.82 1.72 -7.08
C LEU A 155 4.76 0.70 -6.67
N VAL A 156 4.16 0.89 -5.51
CA VAL A 156 2.98 0.14 -5.08
C VAL A 156 1.80 1.11 -5.05
N GLY A 157 0.90 0.96 -5.99
CA GLY A 157 -0.34 1.74 -6.04
C GLY A 157 -1.48 1.02 -5.33
N ALA A 158 -2.33 1.78 -4.64
CA ALA A 158 -3.56 1.27 -4.06
C ALA A 158 -4.77 2.07 -4.57
N THR A 159 -5.85 1.34 -4.87
CA THR A 159 -7.12 1.95 -5.31
C THR A 159 -8.31 1.11 -4.86
N THR A 160 -9.47 1.71 -4.78
CA THR A 160 -10.71 0.95 -4.52
C THR A 160 -11.20 0.19 -5.75
N ARG A 161 -10.93 0.69 -6.96
CA ARG A 161 -11.35 0.10 -8.24
C ARG A 161 -10.26 0.29 -9.29
N ALA A 162 -9.80 -0.79 -9.91
CA ALA A 162 -8.80 -0.72 -10.98
C ALA A 162 -9.27 0.09 -12.20
N GLY A 163 -10.56 0.08 -12.49
CA GLY A 163 -11.15 0.86 -13.59
C GLY A 163 -11.16 2.38 -13.40
N LEU A 164 -10.81 2.88 -12.20
CA LEU A 164 -10.63 4.30 -11.95
C LEU A 164 -9.27 4.83 -12.42
N LEU A 165 -8.28 3.94 -12.64
CA LEU A 165 -7.00 4.33 -13.19
C LEU A 165 -7.12 4.59 -14.69
N THR A 166 -6.33 5.56 -15.16
CA THR A 166 -6.12 5.72 -16.60
C THR A 166 -5.44 4.48 -17.17
N ALA A 167 -5.76 4.11 -18.40
CA ALA A 167 -5.14 2.96 -19.05
C ALA A 167 -3.60 3.10 -19.11
N PRO A 168 -3.02 4.26 -19.46
CA PRO A 168 -1.57 4.42 -19.48
C PRO A 168 -0.90 4.16 -18.14
N LEU A 169 -1.51 4.57 -17.02
CA LEU A 169 -0.95 4.30 -15.70
C LEU A 169 -1.09 2.83 -15.32
N ARG A 170 -2.27 2.25 -15.54
CA ARG A 170 -2.55 0.85 -15.20
C ARG A 170 -1.62 -0.12 -15.94
N ASP A 171 -1.39 0.13 -17.23
CA ASP A 171 -0.59 -0.77 -18.09
C ASP A 171 0.90 -0.80 -17.72
N ARG A 172 1.36 0.11 -16.86
CA ARG A 172 2.73 0.17 -16.34
C ARG A 172 2.96 -0.65 -15.08
N PHE A 173 1.88 -1.20 -14.49
CA PHE A 173 2.02 -2.13 -13.38
C PHE A 173 2.27 -3.55 -13.89
N GLY A 174 3.40 -4.14 -13.51
CA GLY A 174 3.74 -5.53 -13.85
C GLY A 174 2.90 -6.55 -13.08
N MET A 175 2.38 -6.17 -11.91
CA MET A 175 1.53 -7.01 -11.08
C MET A 175 0.26 -6.25 -10.69
N ILE A 176 -0.89 -6.86 -10.92
CA ILE A 176 -2.21 -6.29 -10.56
C ILE A 176 -2.97 -7.32 -9.74
N HIS A 177 -3.28 -6.99 -8.50
CA HIS A 177 -3.91 -7.89 -7.55
C HIS A 177 -5.22 -7.32 -7.01
N HIS A 178 -6.28 -8.13 -7.14
CA HIS A 178 -7.56 -7.85 -6.51
C HIS A 178 -7.59 -8.42 -5.09
N LEU A 179 -7.79 -7.57 -4.10
CA LEU A 179 -8.00 -7.99 -2.72
C LEU A 179 -9.48 -8.34 -2.52
N GLU A 180 -9.71 -9.55 -2.06
CA GLU A 180 -11.03 -10.05 -1.73
C GLU A 180 -11.34 -9.84 -0.25
N PHE A 181 -12.60 -9.86 0.09
CA PHE A 181 -13.00 -9.81 1.49
C PHE A 181 -12.52 -11.06 2.23
N TYR A 182 -12.14 -10.86 3.48
CA TYR A 182 -11.80 -11.97 4.37
C TYR A 182 -13.03 -12.86 4.64
N THR A 183 -12.81 -14.16 4.72
CA THR A 183 -13.81 -15.10 5.22
C THR A 183 -14.01 -14.94 6.72
N ILE A 184 -15.09 -15.50 7.27
CA ILE A 184 -15.32 -15.49 8.72
C ILE A 184 -14.19 -16.20 9.46
N GLU A 185 -13.69 -17.30 8.90
CA GLU A 185 -12.59 -18.08 9.44
C GLU A 185 -11.28 -17.27 9.46
N GLU A 186 -10.99 -16.52 8.39
CA GLU A 186 -9.83 -15.64 8.33
C GLU A 186 -9.94 -14.49 9.33
N LEU A 187 -11.12 -13.85 9.44
CA LEU A 187 -11.37 -12.82 10.44
C LEU A 187 -11.22 -13.34 11.86
N GLN A 188 -11.73 -14.54 12.16
CA GLN A 188 -11.55 -15.19 13.44
C GLN A 188 -10.06 -15.40 13.75
N GLN A 189 -9.27 -15.86 12.79
CA GLN A 189 -7.83 -16.02 12.95
C GLN A 189 -7.13 -14.69 13.22
N ILE A 190 -7.50 -13.61 12.51
CA ILE A 190 -6.96 -12.26 12.73
C ILE A 190 -7.29 -11.78 14.15
N ILE A 191 -8.52 -11.95 14.61
CA ILE A 191 -8.96 -11.57 15.96
C ILE A 191 -8.16 -12.33 17.02
N MET A 192 -8.04 -13.64 16.88
CA MET A 192 -7.28 -14.47 17.82
C MET A 192 -5.79 -14.15 17.81
N HIS A 193 -5.22 -13.84 16.66
CA HIS A 193 -3.82 -13.40 16.55
C HIS A 193 -3.62 -12.05 17.26
N SER A 194 -4.49 -11.10 17.02
CA SER A 194 -4.45 -9.78 17.67
C SER A 194 -4.63 -9.88 19.18
N ALA A 195 -5.57 -10.69 19.65
CA ALA A 195 -5.79 -10.93 21.08
C ALA A 195 -4.52 -11.49 21.77
N ARG A 196 -3.81 -12.39 21.10
CA ARG A 196 -2.54 -12.95 21.61
C ARG A 196 -1.45 -11.88 21.72
N ILE A 197 -1.34 -11.00 20.71
CA ILE A 197 -0.35 -9.90 20.76
C ILE A 197 -0.68 -8.90 21.88
N LEU A 198 -1.97 -8.65 22.10
CA LEU A 198 -2.46 -7.74 23.12
C LEU A 198 -2.50 -8.36 24.55
N ASP A 199 -2.11 -9.63 24.67
CA ASP A 199 -2.21 -10.41 25.91
C ASP A 199 -3.62 -10.41 26.51
N VAL A 200 -4.63 -10.53 25.63
CA VAL A 200 -6.05 -10.60 25.98
C VAL A 200 -6.56 -12.02 25.76
N GLU A 201 -7.15 -12.60 26.80
CA GLU A 201 -7.80 -13.89 26.67
C GLU A 201 -9.11 -13.77 25.89
N ILE A 202 -9.27 -14.55 24.84
CA ILE A 202 -10.49 -14.68 24.06
C ILE A 202 -10.78 -16.15 23.74
N GLU A 203 -12.01 -16.56 23.97
CA GLU A 203 -12.44 -17.89 23.56
C GLU A 203 -12.67 -17.98 22.05
N PRO A 204 -12.38 -19.12 21.39
CA PRO A 204 -12.61 -19.28 19.96
C PRO A 204 -14.04 -18.99 19.52
N ALA A 205 -15.03 -19.31 20.35
CA ALA A 205 -16.43 -19.00 20.08
C ALA A 205 -16.72 -17.50 20.08
N GLY A 206 -16.16 -16.75 21.03
CA GLY A 206 -16.28 -15.29 21.06
C GLY A 206 -15.58 -14.61 19.90
N ALA A 207 -14.39 -15.09 19.50
CA ALA A 207 -13.70 -14.60 18.32
C ALA A 207 -14.51 -14.84 17.03
N LYS A 208 -15.19 -15.97 16.92
CA LYS A 208 -16.07 -16.30 15.79
C LYS A 208 -17.28 -15.36 15.73
N GLU A 209 -17.94 -15.11 16.84
CA GLU A 209 -19.08 -14.20 16.93
C GLU A 209 -18.68 -12.77 16.50
N MET A 210 -17.54 -12.29 16.97
CA MET A 210 -16.97 -10.99 16.53
C MET A 210 -16.68 -10.96 15.03
N ALA A 211 -16.17 -12.05 14.47
CA ALA A 211 -15.90 -12.17 13.04
C ALA A 211 -17.17 -12.14 12.20
N GLU A 212 -18.23 -12.84 12.65
CA GLU A 212 -19.56 -12.85 12.01
C GLU A 212 -20.16 -11.43 12.03
N GLU A 213 -20.12 -10.75 13.15
CA GLU A 213 -20.60 -9.37 13.29
C GLU A 213 -19.83 -8.40 12.38
N ALA A 214 -18.50 -8.49 12.34
CA ALA A 214 -17.67 -7.69 11.47
C ALA A 214 -17.98 -7.94 9.97
N ALA A 215 -18.28 -9.17 9.58
CA ALA A 215 -18.69 -9.52 8.22
C ALA A 215 -20.03 -8.89 7.85
N VAL A 216 -21.02 -8.91 8.75
CA VAL A 216 -22.35 -8.30 8.54
C VAL A 216 -22.25 -6.80 8.38
N HIS A 217 -21.49 -6.12 9.25
CA HIS A 217 -21.30 -4.67 9.15
C HIS A 217 -20.60 -4.22 7.87
N ARG A 218 -19.85 -5.08 7.23
CA ARG A 218 -19.19 -4.83 5.96
C ARG A 218 -20.18 -4.76 4.79
N ASP A 219 -21.15 -5.67 4.75
CA ASP A 219 -22.14 -5.74 3.67
C ASP A 219 -23.04 -4.49 3.62
N TRP A 220 -23.23 -3.83 4.75
CA TRP A 220 -23.95 -2.56 4.85
C TRP A 220 -23.26 -1.39 4.15
N ARG A 221 -21.93 -1.38 4.11
CA ARG A 221 -21.15 -0.28 3.50
C ARG A 221 -20.93 -0.43 1.99
N THR A 222 -21.20 -1.61 1.45
CA THR A 222 -21.03 -1.91 0.02
C THR A 222 -22.35 -1.94 -0.75
N GLY A 223 -23.48 -1.80 -0.07
CA GLY A 223 -24.86 -1.92 -0.59
C GLY A 223 -25.53 -0.61 -1.02
N SER A 224 -24.76 0.39 -1.49
CA SER A 224 -25.31 1.60 -2.09
C SER A 224 -24.56 1.99 -3.35
#